data_11a12abffaeba0bd7337547db415dea9
#
_entry.id   11a12abffaeba0bd7337547db415dea9
#
_cell.length_a   1.000
_cell.length_b   1.000
_cell.length_c   1.000
_cell.angle_alpha   90.00
_cell.angle_beta   90.00
_cell.angle_gamma   90.00
#
_symmetry.space_group_name_H-M   'P 1'
#
loop_
_entity.id
_entity.type
_entity.pdbx_description
1 polymer ?
#
loop_
_entity_poly.entity_id
_entity_poly.type
_entity_poly.pdbx_seq_one_letter_code
_entity_poly.pdbx_strand_id
1 'polypeptide(L)'
;MFESCANCCLLHICWWKSVVIQCSCDRTHAGYIRGTNGTSNGIVPMLRVFNDTARYVDQGGGKRKGAFAIYLEPWHADIFDWLDLRKNHGKEEARARDLFYGLWVNDLFMLRVEQNKDWSLFCPNSAPGLADVWGEKFEELYTKYGPI
;
A
#
# COMPACT_ATOMS: atom_id res chain seq x y z
N MET A 1 14.68 -11.31 -12.94
CA MET A 1 13.49 -10.48 -13.27
C MET A 1 12.66 -10.14 -12.02
N PHE A 2 12.98 -10.72 -10.86
CA PHE A 2 12.32 -10.43 -9.58
C PHE A 2 13.08 -9.46 -8.68
N GLU A 3 14.32 -9.13 -8.97
CA GLU A 3 15.15 -8.26 -8.12
C GLU A 3 14.82 -6.77 -8.19
N SER A 4 14.14 -6.31 -9.23
CA SER A 4 13.79 -4.88 -9.32
C SER A 4 12.46 -4.53 -8.62
N CYS A 5 11.68 -5.51 -8.19
CA CYS A 5 10.50 -5.32 -7.33
C CYS A 5 10.80 -5.52 -5.83
N ALA A 6 11.97 -6.06 -5.50
CA ALA A 6 12.33 -6.41 -4.11
C ALA A 6 12.54 -5.18 -3.19
N ASN A 7 12.66 -3.99 -3.76
CA ASN A 7 12.82 -2.76 -2.97
C ASN A 7 11.51 -2.07 -2.57
N CYS A 8 10.36 -2.56 -3.01
CA CYS A 8 9.10 -1.86 -2.78
C CYS A 8 8.12 -2.56 -1.83
N CYS A 9 8.30 -3.85 -1.54
CA CYS A 9 7.47 -4.54 -0.55
C CYS A 9 8.36 -5.16 0.52
N LEU A 10 8.40 -4.58 1.70
CA LEU A 10 8.97 -5.22 2.89
C LEU A 10 8.08 -6.40 3.29
N LEU A 11 8.45 -7.59 2.78
CA LEU A 11 7.82 -8.85 3.16
C LEU A 11 8.39 -9.28 4.51
N HIS A 12 7.74 -8.93 5.60
CA HIS A 12 8.02 -9.53 6.90
C HIS A 12 7.29 -10.88 7.03
N ILE A 13 7.98 -11.96 6.71
CA ILE A 13 7.48 -13.32 6.95
C ILE A 13 7.69 -13.64 8.42
N CYS A 14 6.65 -13.54 9.23
CA CYS A 14 6.66 -14.11 10.56
C CYS A 14 6.43 -15.61 10.50
N TRP A 15 7.19 -16.39 11.29
CA TRP A 15 7.23 -17.86 11.37
C TRP A 15 5.88 -18.54 11.66
N TRP A 16 4.80 -17.80 11.87
CA TRP A 16 3.48 -18.31 12.28
C TRP A 16 2.39 -18.12 11.22
N LYS A 17 2.70 -18.33 9.93
CA LYS A 17 1.72 -18.25 8.82
C LYS A 17 1.04 -16.87 8.63
N SER A 18 1.61 -15.82 9.16
CA SER A 18 1.16 -14.45 8.89
C SER A 18 2.22 -13.69 8.09
N VAL A 19 1.78 -12.99 7.07
CA VAL A 19 2.62 -12.14 6.22
C VAL A 19 2.16 -10.70 6.37
N VAL A 20 3.12 -9.80 6.59
CA VAL A 20 2.86 -8.35 6.63
C VAL A 20 3.49 -7.74 5.40
N ILE A 21 2.72 -6.95 4.66
CA ILE A 21 3.16 -6.26 3.45
C ILE A 21 2.88 -4.77 3.63
N GLN A 22 3.93 -3.96 3.45
CA GLN A 22 3.81 -2.51 3.41
C GLN A 22 3.89 -2.05 1.95
N CYS A 23 2.85 -1.38 1.47
CA CYS A 23 2.70 -0.96 0.08
C CYS A 23 2.99 0.54 -0.14
N SER A 24 3.47 1.27 0.87
CA SER A 24 3.72 2.71 0.77
C SER A 24 4.77 3.12 -0.27
N CYS A 25 5.62 2.18 -0.69
CA CYS A 25 6.65 2.40 -1.72
C CYS A 25 6.23 1.93 -3.12
N ASP A 26 5.05 1.31 -3.25
CA ASP A 26 4.60 0.78 -4.53
C ASP A 26 4.14 1.89 -5.46
N ARG A 27 4.28 1.66 -6.77
CA ARG A 27 3.90 2.66 -7.77
C ARG A 27 2.39 2.80 -7.83
N THR A 28 1.94 4.06 -7.89
CA THR A 28 0.54 4.41 -8.06
C THR A 28 0.03 4.07 -9.47
N HIS A 29 -1.27 4.01 -9.62
CA HIS A 29 -1.92 3.94 -10.93
C HIS A 29 -1.44 5.10 -11.81
N ALA A 30 -1.14 4.81 -13.09
CA ALA A 30 -0.54 5.73 -14.06
C ALA A 30 0.88 6.23 -13.72
N GLY A 31 1.55 5.70 -12.69
CA GLY A 31 2.96 5.98 -12.42
C GLY A 31 3.86 5.49 -13.56
N TYR A 32 4.81 6.33 -14.00
CA TYR A 32 5.71 6.01 -15.11
C TYR A 32 6.70 4.90 -14.75
N ILE A 33 6.89 3.93 -15.65
CA ILE A 33 7.83 2.83 -15.51
C ILE A 33 9.04 3.07 -16.43
N ARG A 34 10.21 3.32 -15.83
CA ARG A 34 11.47 3.42 -16.57
C ARG A 34 11.79 2.09 -17.23
N GLY A 35 12.19 2.11 -18.50
CA GLY A 35 12.63 0.94 -19.26
C GLY A 35 11.58 0.32 -20.17
N THR A 36 10.30 0.37 -19.83
CA THR A 36 9.21 -0.10 -20.70
C THR A 36 8.42 1.03 -21.35
N ASN A 37 8.67 2.28 -20.96
CA ASN A 37 7.90 3.46 -21.35
C ASN A 37 6.38 3.29 -21.12
N GLY A 38 6.00 2.42 -20.19
CA GLY A 38 4.63 2.14 -19.82
C GLY A 38 4.19 2.84 -18.54
N THR A 39 2.91 2.69 -18.22
CA THR A 39 2.31 3.16 -16.98
C THR A 39 2.00 1.99 -16.05
N SER A 40 2.10 2.21 -14.76
CA SER A 40 1.74 1.23 -13.73
C SER A 40 0.21 1.10 -13.65
N ASN A 41 -0.26 -0.11 -13.38
CA ASN A 41 -1.68 -0.37 -13.07
C ASN A 41 -2.04 -0.13 -11.59
N GLY A 42 -1.09 0.36 -10.79
CA GLY A 42 -1.29 0.62 -9.37
C GLY A 42 -1.18 -0.60 -8.47
N ILE A 43 -1.58 -0.42 -7.22
CA ILE A 43 -1.46 -1.45 -6.19
C ILE A 43 -2.56 -2.53 -6.26
N VAL A 44 -3.72 -2.24 -6.83
CA VAL A 44 -4.87 -3.15 -6.85
C VAL A 44 -4.58 -4.48 -7.54
N PRO A 45 -4.02 -4.54 -8.77
CA PRO A 45 -3.68 -5.80 -9.42
C PRO A 45 -2.66 -6.62 -8.65
N MET A 46 -1.68 -5.96 -8.03
CA MET A 46 -0.69 -6.61 -7.18
C MET A 46 -1.33 -7.26 -5.96
N LEU A 47 -2.22 -6.54 -5.26
CA LEU A 47 -2.91 -7.07 -4.08
C LEU A 47 -3.83 -8.25 -4.42
N ARG A 48 -4.39 -8.30 -5.62
CA ARG A 48 -5.12 -9.49 -6.09
C ARG A 48 -4.24 -10.72 -6.17
N VAL A 49 -3.02 -10.60 -6.66
CA VAL A 49 -2.07 -11.72 -6.67
C VAL A 49 -1.83 -12.24 -5.25
N PHE A 50 -1.64 -11.34 -4.27
CA PHE A 50 -1.50 -11.73 -2.86
C PHE A 50 -2.77 -12.35 -2.29
N ASN A 51 -3.95 -11.88 -2.68
CA ASN A 51 -5.23 -12.45 -2.27
C ASN A 51 -5.37 -13.89 -2.76
N ASP A 52 -5.05 -14.15 -4.03
CA ASP A 52 -5.12 -15.49 -4.60
C ASP A 52 -4.03 -16.41 -4.02
N THR A 53 -2.84 -15.85 -3.75
CA THR A 53 -1.77 -16.56 -3.05
C THR A 53 -2.19 -16.96 -1.63
N ALA A 54 -2.86 -16.08 -0.90
CA ALA A 54 -3.37 -16.36 0.43
C ALA A 54 -4.35 -17.54 0.41
N ARG A 55 -5.26 -17.58 -0.55
CA ARG A 55 -6.18 -18.69 -0.76
C ARG A 55 -5.47 -19.99 -1.10
N TYR A 56 -4.45 -19.94 -1.96
CA TYR A 56 -3.67 -21.11 -2.35
C TYR A 56 -2.88 -21.71 -1.20
N VAL A 57 -2.19 -20.87 -0.44
CA VAL A 57 -1.34 -21.32 0.68
C VAL A 57 -2.17 -21.91 1.83
N ASP A 58 -3.43 -21.55 1.95
CA ASP A 58 -4.33 -22.06 2.99
C ASP A 58 -4.87 -23.49 2.74
N GLN A 59 -4.48 -24.16 1.67
CA GLN A 59 -4.90 -25.54 1.34
C GLN A 59 -4.42 -26.61 2.31
N GLY A 60 -3.67 -26.27 3.32
CA GLY A 60 -2.92 -27.22 4.14
C GLY A 60 -3.62 -27.81 5.33
N GLY A 61 -4.90 -28.16 5.33
CA GLY A 61 -5.53 -29.04 6.34
C GLY A 61 -5.25 -28.71 7.81
N GLY A 62 -4.69 -27.54 8.11
CA GLY A 62 -4.35 -27.11 9.45
C GLY A 62 -5.52 -26.42 10.17
N LYS A 63 -5.57 -26.54 11.48
CA LYS A 63 -6.58 -25.91 12.33
C LYS A 63 -6.54 -24.37 12.31
N ARG A 64 -5.51 -23.75 11.76
CA ARG A 64 -5.33 -22.28 11.66
C ARG A 64 -4.98 -21.90 10.25
N LYS A 65 -5.76 -20.98 9.71
CA LYS A 65 -5.56 -20.39 8.39
C LYS A 65 -4.39 -19.40 8.39
N GLY A 66 -3.72 -19.26 7.24
CA GLY A 66 -2.74 -18.20 7.02
C GLY A 66 -3.44 -16.84 6.95
N ALA A 67 -2.72 -15.77 7.28
CA ALA A 67 -3.24 -14.41 7.21
C ALA A 67 -2.22 -13.48 6.56
N PHE A 68 -2.71 -12.60 5.68
CA PHE A 68 -1.92 -11.53 5.07
C PHE A 68 -2.45 -10.18 5.55
N ALA A 69 -1.59 -9.40 6.18
CA ALA A 69 -1.90 -8.04 6.60
C ALA A 69 -1.20 -7.05 5.67
N ILE A 70 -2.00 -6.18 5.07
CA ILE A 70 -1.54 -5.16 4.12
C ILE A 70 -1.63 -3.80 4.80
N TYR A 71 -0.53 -3.06 4.78
CA TYR A 71 -0.47 -1.71 5.33
C TYR A 71 -0.20 -0.69 4.24
N LEU A 72 -0.92 0.41 4.29
CA LEU A 72 -0.73 1.55 3.40
C LEU A 72 -0.78 2.83 4.22
N GLU A 73 0.03 3.81 3.85
CA GLU A 73 0.00 5.14 4.44
C GLU A 73 -1.01 6.05 3.72
N PRO A 74 -1.66 6.99 4.45
CA PRO A 74 -2.74 7.79 3.89
C PRO A 74 -2.32 8.78 2.80
N TRP A 75 -1.03 9.07 2.65
CA TRP A 75 -0.52 9.98 1.63
C TRP A 75 -0.35 9.34 0.24
N HIS A 76 -0.52 8.01 0.13
CA HIS A 76 -0.40 7.31 -1.15
C HIS A 76 -1.54 7.66 -2.10
N ALA A 77 -1.25 7.91 -3.38
CA ALA A 77 -2.26 8.37 -4.34
C ALA A 77 -3.38 7.35 -4.60
N ASP A 78 -3.09 6.04 -4.50
CA ASP A 78 -4.09 4.98 -4.71
C ASP A 78 -4.89 4.65 -3.43
N ILE A 79 -4.87 5.50 -2.41
CA ILE A 79 -5.53 5.25 -1.12
C ILE A 79 -7.04 4.98 -1.27
N PHE A 80 -7.72 5.68 -2.18
CA PHE A 80 -9.15 5.49 -2.38
C PHE A 80 -9.48 4.14 -2.99
N ASP A 81 -8.69 3.69 -3.98
CA ASP A 81 -8.86 2.36 -4.58
C ASP A 81 -8.56 1.25 -3.56
N TRP A 82 -7.56 1.48 -2.70
CA TRP A 82 -7.21 0.57 -1.62
C TRP A 82 -8.33 0.44 -0.56
N LEU A 83 -8.96 1.55 -0.16
CA LEU A 83 -10.11 1.54 0.74
C LEU A 83 -11.31 0.81 0.14
N ASP A 84 -11.43 0.79 -1.17
CA ASP A 84 -12.51 0.14 -1.90
C ASP A 84 -12.33 -1.38 -2.08
N LEU A 85 -11.14 -1.93 -1.81
CA LEU A 85 -10.82 -3.35 -2.03
C LEU A 85 -11.75 -4.33 -1.30
N ARG A 86 -12.34 -3.95 -0.18
CA ARG A 86 -13.27 -4.77 0.61
C ARG A 86 -14.75 -4.46 0.41
N LYS A 87 -15.10 -3.51 -0.42
CA LYS A 87 -16.50 -3.18 -0.69
C LYS A 87 -17.25 -4.39 -1.27
N ASN A 88 -18.51 -4.56 -0.88
CA ASN A 88 -19.37 -5.68 -1.31
C ASN A 88 -19.98 -5.48 -2.70
N HIS A 89 -19.87 -4.28 -3.26
CA HIS A 89 -20.42 -3.92 -4.56
C HIS A 89 -19.32 -3.46 -5.52
N GLY A 90 -19.62 -3.45 -6.81
CA GLY A 90 -18.69 -3.08 -7.87
C GLY A 90 -18.03 -4.28 -8.55
N LYS A 91 -17.06 -4.00 -9.42
CA LYS A 91 -16.37 -5.04 -10.20
C LYS A 91 -15.50 -5.91 -9.29
N GLU A 92 -15.68 -7.23 -9.35
CA GLU A 92 -14.90 -8.20 -8.57
C GLU A 92 -13.40 -8.14 -8.90
N GLU A 93 -13.06 -7.73 -10.11
CA GLU A 93 -11.67 -7.54 -10.55
C GLU A 93 -10.91 -6.48 -9.73
N ALA A 94 -11.63 -5.53 -9.14
CA ALA A 94 -11.06 -4.48 -8.28
C ALA A 94 -11.22 -4.80 -6.79
N ARG A 95 -11.36 -6.08 -6.41
CA ARG A 95 -11.58 -6.52 -5.03
C ARG A 95 -10.54 -7.54 -4.59
N ALA A 96 -10.15 -7.48 -3.32
CA ALA A 96 -9.25 -8.44 -2.68
C ALA A 96 -9.70 -8.60 -1.21
N ARG A 97 -10.73 -9.43 -0.97
CA ARG A 97 -11.46 -9.48 0.31
C ARG A 97 -10.83 -10.38 1.37
N ASP A 98 -9.97 -11.31 0.96
CA ASP A 98 -9.35 -12.28 1.87
C ASP A 98 -8.14 -11.72 2.61
N LEU A 99 -7.68 -10.53 2.23
CA LEU A 99 -6.59 -9.83 2.86
C LEU A 99 -7.10 -8.98 4.04
N PHE A 100 -6.25 -8.80 5.04
CA PHE A 100 -6.46 -7.87 6.14
C PHE A 100 -5.78 -6.53 5.82
N TYR A 101 -6.49 -5.44 6.04
CA TYR A 101 -6.03 -4.10 5.71
C TYR A 101 -5.85 -3.27 6.97
N GLY A 102 -4.73 -2.59 7.09
CA GLY A 102 -4.43 -1.62 8.13
C GLY A 102 -3.93 -0.31 7.52
N LEU A 103 -4.47 0.80 7.96
CA LEU A 103 -3.97 2.11 7.60
C LEU A 103 -2.85 2.49 8.57
N TRP A 104 -1.66 2.78 8.03
CA TRP A 104 -0.53 3.24 8.83
C TRP A 104 -0.57 4.77 8.91
N VAL A 105 -1.14 5.27 10.01
CA VAL A 105 -1.42 6.70 10.19
C VAL A 105 -0.27 7.37 10.94
N ASN A 106 0.20 8.50 10.43
CA ASN A 106 1.20 9.35 11.07
C ASN A 106 0.55 10.51 11.85
N ASP A 107 1.32 11.09 12.77
CA ASP A 107 0.83 12.15 13.67
C ASP A 107 0.37 13.40 12.89
N LEU A 108 1.10 13.77 11.83
CA LEU A 108 0.73 14.90 10.99
C LEU A 108 -0.65 14.75 10.36
N PHE A 109 -0.99 13.51 9.92
CA PHE A 109 -2.32 13.23 9.37
C PHE A 109 -3.41 13.48 10.42
N MET A 110 -3.21 12.99 11.64
CA MET A 110 -4.17 13.17 12.74
C MET A 110 -4.36 14.65 13.10
N LEU A 111 -3.27 15.40 13.17
CA LEU A 111 -3.33 16.86 13.43
C LEU A 111 -4.09 17.61 12.32
N ARG A 112 -3.86 17.24 11.05
CA ARG A 112 -4.58 17.86 9.93
C ARG A 112 -6.06 17.51 9.91
N VAL A 113 -6.42 16.27 10.26
CA VAL A 113 -7.82 15.85 10.41
C VAL A 113 -8.51 16.64 11.52
N GLU A 114 -7.86 16.80 12.69
CA GLU A 114 -8.39 17.59 13.79
C GLU A 114 -8.61 19.07 13.41
N GLN A 115 -7.71 19.61 12.61
CA GLN A 115 -7.76 21.01 12.15
C GLN A 115 -8.61 21.20 10.88
N ASN A 116 -9.22 20.13 10.33
CA ASN A 116 -9.94 20.14 9.04
C ASN A 116 -9.12 20.76 7.90
N LYS A 117 -7.83 20.44 7.84
CA LYS A 117 -6.92 20.90 6.78
C LYS A 117 -6.87 19.89 5.63
N ASP A 118 -6.48 20.39 4.46
CA ASP A 118 -6.29 19.58 3.28
C ASP A 118 -5.16 18.57 3.44
N TRP A 119 -5.33 17.39 2.81
CA TRP A 119 -4.34 16.34 2.77
C TRP A 119 -3.93 16.04 1.33
N SER A 120 -2.64 16.16 1.05
CA SER A 120 -2.09 15.92 -0.29
C SER A 120 -1.72 14.46 -0.47
N LEU A 121 -2.03 13.91 -1.64
CA LEU A 121 -1.67 12.57 -2.04
C LEU A 121 -0.48 12.62 -2.99
N PHE A 122 0.47 11.70 -2.82
CA PHE A 122 1.69 11.63 -3.60
C PHE A 122 1.87 10.26 -4.25
N CYS A 123 2.51 10.27 -5.42
CA CYS A 123 3.12 9.08 -5.95
C CYS A 123 4.49 8.88 -5.27
N PRO A 124 4.85 7.68 -4.80
CA PRO A 124 6.17 7.43 -4.20
C PRO A 124 7.35 7.82 -5.08
N ASN A 125 7.18 7.77 -6.39
CA ASN A 125 8.19 8.23 -7.34
C ASN A 125 8.37 9.76 -7.37
N SER A 126 7.30 10.51 -7.05
CA SER A 126 7.35 11.97 -7.00
C SER A 126 7.79 12.50 -5.64
N ALA A 127 7.62 11.70 -4.59
CA ALA A 127 8.01 12.02 -3.22
C ALA A 127 8.97 10.95 -2.66
N PRO A 128 10.18 10.82 -3.22
CA PRO A 128 11.12 9.79 -2.80
C PRO A 128 11.54 10.01 -1.33
N GLY A 129 11.64 8.90 -0.58
CA GLY A 129 12.05 8.90 0.82
C GLY A 129 10.95 9.25 1.82
N LEU A 130 9.73 9.57 1.38
CA LEU A 130 8.63 9.90 2.28
C LEU A 130 8.17 8.69 3.12
N ALA A 131 8.26 7.49 2.56
CA ALA A 131 7.95 6.24 3.26
C ALA A 131 9.02 5.80 4.29
N ASP A 132 10.21 6.37 4.23
CA ASP A 132 11.34 5.95 5.07
C ASP A 132 11.54 6.85 6.30
N VAL A 133 10.72 7.88 6.44
CA VAL A 133 10.85 8.88 7.50
C VAL A 133 9.59 8.99 8.34
N TRP A 134 9.73 9.43 9.58
CA TRP A 134 8.63 9.65 10.53
C TRP A 134 8.87 10.89 11.38
N GLY A 135 7.83 11.34 12.10
CA GLY A 135 7.89 12.50 12.97
C GLY A 135 8.17 13.80 12.23
N GLU A 136 9.01 14.64 12.80
CA GLU A 136 9.37 15.97 12.26
C GLU A 136 9.95 15.90 10.83
N LYS A 137 10.79 14.90 10.56
CA LYS A 137 11.38 14.70 9.22
C LYS A 137 10.33 14.38 8.16
N PHE A 138 9.29 13.64 8.54
CA PHE A 138 8.17 13.39 7.66
C PHE A 138 7.42 14.68 7.35
N GLU A 139 7.17 15.52 8.35
CA GLU A 139 6.49 16.80 8.18
C GLU A 139 7.25 17.76 7.26
N GLU A 140 8.56 17.86 7.44
CA GLU A 140 9.43 18.66 6.57
C GLU A 140 9.35 18.20 5.11
N LEU A 141 9.50 16.89 4.86
CA LEU A 141 9.44 16.33 3.52
C LEU A 141 8.04 16.44 2.92
N TYR A 142 7.01 16.17 3.70
CA TYR A 142 5.62 16.28 3.27
C TYR A 142 5.28 17.72 2.85
N THR A 143 5.71 18.70 3.62
CA THR A 143 5.52 20.13 3.31
C THR A 143 6.31 20.55 2.08
N LYS A 144 7.52 20.00 1.90
CA LYS A 144 8.37 20.28 0.72
C LYS A 144 7.75 19.75 -0.58
N TYR A 145 7.08 18.58 -0.55
CA TYR A 145 6.45 17.97 -1.72
C TYR A 145 5.00 18.42 -1.92
N GLY A 146 4.35 18.93 -0.86
CA GLY A 146 2.98 19.44 -0.92
C GLY A 146 2.85 20.71 -1.75
N PRO A 147 1.62 21.05 -2.16
CA PRO A 147 1.37 22.34 -2.80
C PRO A 147 1.70 23.46 -1.81
N ILE A 148 2.43 24.43 -2.30
CA ILE A 148 2.79 25.68 -1.60
C ILE A 148 1.53 26.55 -1.50
#